data_272cb18b740aea5d50bdeb1f950f2b87
#
_entry.id   272cb18b740aea5d50bdeb1f950f2b87
#
_cell.length_a   1.000
_cell.length_b   1.000
_cell.length_c   1.000
_cell.angle_alpha   90.00
_cell.angle_beta   90.00
_cell.angle_gamma   90.00
#
_symmetry.space_group_name_H-M   'P 1'
#
loop_
_entity.id
_entity.type
_entity.pdbx_description
1 polymer ?
#
loop_
_entity_poly.entity_id
_entity_poly.type
_entity_poly.pdbx_seq_one_letter_code
_entity_poly.pdbx_strand_id
1 'polypeptide(L)'
;RSTPLYSSAASDVYKRQHQRDNEKLINSLEVLRNMGNSVIVVEHDKDMILRADHIIDIGPMAGKNGGEIISEGTPSLLKKQNTLTAKYLNNKKRVHVPKFRRIGNGKSLILKGCIGNNLKDIDIEIPLGIMVGITGVSGSGKSTLINETLYPILNSYIYNGVKKPLPYKSISGLTELDKVVDVNQSPIGRTPRSNPATYCGVFAEIRKLFKITPEAQIRGYKAGRFSFNVVGGRCEACQGGGMKIIEMNFLPDVHVECETCNGKRFNRETLEIRFKGKSIADVLSMSVNEACSFFESHPNIYRKLKTIKDVGLGYINLGQSSTTLSGGEAQRIKLASELSKKDTGKTLYILDEPTTGLHFEDVRVLMGVLNRLIDKGNSVLIIEHNLDVIKSVDYLIDIGPKGGKYGGEVVGQGTPEEITKIDESYTGKFLSKELNSN
;
A
#
# COMPACT_ATOMS: atom_id res chain seq x y z
N ARG A 1 -39.34 4.90 -4.53
CA ARG A 1 -38.09 5.70 -4.64
C ARG A 1 -37.06 5.08 -3.70
N SER A 2 -36.20 4.21 -4.22
CA SER A 2 -35.09 3.63 -3.48
C SER A 2 -33.95 4.65 -3.44
N THR A 3 -33.61 5.13 -2.24
CA THR A 3 -32.40 5.91 -1.98
C THR A 3 -31.19 4.99 -2.13
N PRO A 4 -30.19 5.33 -2.97
CA PRO A 4 -28.97 4.55 -3.02
C PRO A 4 -28.19 4.76 -1.71
N LEU A 5 -27.98 3.68 -0.97
CA LEU A 5 -27.08 3.64 0.18
C LEU A 5 -25.62 3.67 -0.31
N TYR A 6 -25.12 4.85 -0.65
CA TYR A 6 -23.69 5.05 -0.81
C TYR A 6 -23.10 5.45 0.56
N SER A 7 -22.43 4.52 1.19
CA SER A 7 -21.53 4.82 2.31
C SER A 7 -20.14 4.37 1.93
N SER A 8 -19.26 5.30 1.57
CA SER A 8 -17.84 5.04 1.36
C SER A 8 -17.17 4.45 2.62
N ALA A 9 -17.65 4.84 3.80
CA ALA A 9 -17.20 4.27 5.08
C ALA A 9 -17.60 2.80 5.25
N ALA A 10 -18.77 2.36 4.75
CA ALA A 10 -19.14 0.95 4.77
C ALA A 10 -18.25 0.12 3.83
N SER A 11 -17.83 0.68 2.68
CA SER A 11 -16.97 -0.03 1.72
C SER A 11 -15.57 -0.34 2.27
N ASP A 12 -15.02 0.51 3.15
CA ASP A 12 -13.69 0.31 3.71
C ASP A 12 -13.66 -0.70 4.88
N VAL A 13 -14.78 -0.88 5.57
CA VAL A 13 -14.89 -1.82 6.69
C VAL A 13 -14.91 -3.27 6.20
N TYR A 14 -15.59 -3.59 5.09
CA TYR A 14 -15.66 -4.97 4.60
C TYR A 14 -14.48 -5.39 3.72
N LYS A 15 -13.68 -4.46 3.21
CA LYS A 15 -12.42 -4.77 2.49
C LYS A 15 -11.32 -5.35 3.40
N ARG A 16 -11.51 -5.31 4.73
CA ARG A 16 -10.55 -5.77 5.74
C ARG A 16 -11.01 -7.07 6.41
N GLN A 17 -11.65 -7.97 5.67
CA GLN A 17 -12.25 -9.17 6.27
C GLN A 17 -11.43 -10.43 5.98
N HIS A 18 -11.38 -11.33 6.97
CA HIS A 18 -10.82 -12.66 6.81
C HIS A 18 -11.67 -13.47 5.80
N GLN A 19 -11.09 -14.48 5.13
CA GLN A 19 -11.79 -15.34 4.13
C GLN A 19 -13.11 -15.90 4.63
N ARG A 20 -13.21 -16.24 5.90
CA ARG A 20 -14.46 -16.65 6.55
C ARG A 20 -15.56 -15.58 6.48
N ASP A 21 -15.17 -14.32 6.60
CA ASP A 21 -16.12 -13.20 6.59
C ASP A 21 -16.47 -12.82 5.15
N ASN A 22 -15.57 -13.02 4.19
CA ASN A 22 -15.84 -12.90 2.75
C ASN A 22 -16.94 -13.87 2.30
N GLU A 23 -16.92 -15.11 2.77
CA GLU A 23 -17.95 -16.08 2.44
C GLU A 23 -19.33 -15.63 2.94
N LYS A 24 -19.43 -15.08 4.15
CA LYS A 24 -20.67 -14.52 4.68
C LYS A 24 -21.15 -13.31 3.89
N LEU A 25 -20.22 -12.44 3.48
CA LEU A 25 -20.54 -11.27 2.65
C LEU A 25 -21.08 -11.71 1.29
N ILE A 26 -20.43 -12.64 0.61
CA ILE A 26 -20.88 -13.19 -0.67
C ILE A 26 -22.31 -13.73 -0.54
N ASN A 27 -22.59 -14.55 0.47
CA ASN A 27 -23.92 -15.09 0.72
C ASN A 27 -24.95 -13.98 0.96
N SER A 28 -24.59 -12.91 1.68
CA SER A 28 -25.49 -11.76 1.91
C SER A 28 -25.79 -11.00 0.61
N LEU A 29 -24.80 -10.82 -0.26
CA LEU A 29 -24.95 -10.19 -1.57
C LEU A 29 -25.83 -11.05 -2.50
N GLU A 30 -25.64 -12.38 -2.48
CA GLU A 30 -26.49 -13.33 -3.21
C GLU A 30 -27.95 -13.26 -2.73
N VAL A 31 -28.21 -13.14 -1.43
CA VAL A 31 -29.56 -12.95 -0.89
C VAL A 31 -30.16 -11.64 -1.39
N LEU A 32 -29.43 -10.52 -1.35
CA LEU A 32 -29.90 -9.23 -1.87
C LEU A 32 -30.25 -9.32 -3.37
N ARG A 33 -29.43 -9.98 -4.17
CA ARG A 33 -29.69 -10.23 -5.59
C ARG A 33 -30.95 -11.06 -5.79
N ASN A 34 -31.12 -12.15 -5.04
CA ASN A 34 -32.25 -13.05 -5.13
C ASN A 34 -33.58 -12.39 -4.71
N MET A 35 -33.52 -11.29 -3.96
CA MET A 35 -34.69 -10.44 -3.64
C MET A 35 -35.08 -9.50 -4.80
N GLY A 36 -34.48 -9.61 -5.97
CA GLY A 36 -34.79 -8.82 -7.17
C GLY A 36 -33.99 -7.52 -7.29
N ASN A 37 -32.92 -7.35 -6.52
CA ASN A 37 -32.03 -6.18 -6.63
C ASN A 37 -30.90 -6.42 -7.63
N SER A 38 -30.39 -5.32 -8.22
CA SER A 38 -29.14 -5.33 -8.95
C SER A 38 -28.01 -4.98 -7.98
N VAL A 39 -26.97 -5.81 -7.92
CA VAL A 39 -25.81 -5.63 -7.04
C VAL A 39 -24.57 -5.44 -7.90
N ILE A 40 -23.92 -4.29 -7.79
CA ILE A 40 -22.64 -3.98 -8.47
C ILE A 40 -21.54 -3.93 -7.41
N VAL A 41 -20.50 -4.75 -7.59
CA VAL A 41 -19.37 -4.84 -6.67
C VAL A 41 -18.08 -4.58 -7.43
N VAL A 42 -17.22 -3.71 -6.89
CA VAL A 42 -15.87 -3.47 -7.41
C VAL A 42 -14.89 -4.21 -6.50
N GLU A 43 -14.37 -5.32 -7.01
CA GLU A 43 -13.57 -6.25 -6.22
C GLU A 43 -12.40 -6.87 -6.97
N HIS A 44 -11.43 -7.36 -6.20
CA HIS A 44 -10.22 -8.04 -6.67
C HIS A 44 -10.10 -9.44 -6.06
N ASP A 45 -11.03 -9.83 -5.18
CA ASP A 45 -11.04 -11.15 -4.55
C ASP A 45 -11.48 -12.23 -5.56
N LYS A 46 -10.72 -13.33 -5.61
CA LYS A 46 -10.95 -14.42 -6.57
C LYS A 46 -12.29 -15.10 -6.36
N ASP A 47 -12.69 -15.33 -5.10
CA ASP A 47 -13.94 -16.02 -4.79
C ASP A 47 -15.14 -15.14 -5.12
N MET A 48 -15.05 -13.84 -4.84
CA MET A 48 -16.06 -12.85 -5.21
C MET A 48 -16.25 -12.78 -6.73
N ILE A 49 -15.15 -12.72 -7.49
CA ILE A 49 -15.17 -12.69 -8.96
C ILE A 49 -15.81 -13.98 -9.52
N LEU A 50 -15.46 -15.14 -8.96
CA LEU A 50 -15.98 -16.43 -9.44
C LEU A 50 -17.45 -16.67 -9.11
N ARG A 51 -18.01 -15.98 -8.10
CA ARG A 51 -19.43 -16.06 -7.70
C ARG A 51 -20.32 -15.04 -8.40
N ALA A 52 -19.75 -14.09 -9.14
CA ALA A 52 -20.51 -13.10 -9.89
C ALA A 52 -21.27 -13.74 -11.08
N ASP A 53 -22.46 -13.25 -11.39
CA ASP A 53 -23.23 -13.67 -12.56
C ASP A 53 -22.63 -13.09 -13.85
N HIS A 54 -22.12 -11.85 -13.76
CA HIS A 54 -21.50 -11.13 -14.88
C HIS A 54 -20.29 -10.35 -14.38
N ILE A 55 -19.22 -10.35 -15.15
CA ILE A 55 -17.96 -9.66 -14.84
C ILE A 55 -17.65 -8.68 -15.96
N ILE A 56 -17.22 -7.48 -15.59
CA ILE A 56 -16.66 -6.48 -16.50
C ILE A 56 -15.21 -6.25 -16.06
N ASP A 57 -14.26 -6.66 -16.89
CA ASP A 57 -12.81 -6.52 -16.63
C ASP A 57 -12.30 -5.26 -17.32
N ILE A 58 -11.81 -4.30 -16.53
CA ILE A 58 -11.35 -2.99 -16.99
C ILE A 58 -9.84 -2.94 -16.96
N GLY A 59 -9.23 -2.53 -18.06
CA GLY A 59 -7.78 -2.47 -18.22
C GLY A 59 -7.38 -1.77 -19.53
N PRO A 60 -6.30 -2.24 -20.20
CA PRO A 60 -5.42 -3.35 -19.83
C PRO A 60 -4.43 -3.02 -18.69
N MET A 61 -4.18 -1.74 -18.43
CA MET A 61 -3.29 -1.22 -17.39
C MET A 61 -4.01 -0.15 -16.58
N ALA A 62 -3.27 0.52 -15.68
CA ALA A 62 -3.79 1.63 -14.89
C ALA A 62 -3.44 2.99 -15.52
N GLY A 63 -4.14 4.05 -15.11
CA GLY A 63 -3.93 5.43 -15.56
C GLY A 63 -4.29 5.64 -17.03
N LYS A 64 -3.45 6.39 -17.77
CA LYS A 64 -3.69 6.74 -19.19
C LYS A 64 -3.80 5.53 -20.14
N ASN A 65 -3.25 4.39 -19.75
CA ASN A 65 -3.25 3.16 -20.53
C ASN A 65 -4.34 2.17 -20.07
N GLY A 66 -5.27 2.61 -19.25
CA GLY A 66 -6.40 1.86 -18.75
C GLY A 66 -7.72 2.50 -19.15
N GLY A 67 -8.80 2.06 -18.50
CA GLY A 67 -10.13 2.62 -18.70
C GLY A 67 -10.90 2.01 -19.86
N GLU A 68 -10.41 0.91 -20.45
CA GLU A 68 -11.10 0.17 -21.51
C GLU A 68 -11.69 -1.13 -20.96
N ILE A 69 -12.83 -1.55 -21.49
CA ILE A 69 -13.38 -2.89 -21.21
C ILE A 69 -12.56 -3.90 -22.04
N ILE A 70 -11.71 -4.68 -21.34
CA ILE A 70 -10.87 -5.69 -22.00
C ILE A 70 -11.55 -7.05 -22.12
N SER A 71 -12.51 -7.31 -21.25
CA SER A 71 -13.36 -8.48 -21.34
C SER A 71 -14.64 -8.32 -20.52
N GLU A 72 -15.71 -9.00 -20.94
CA GLU A 72 -16.97 -9.05 -20.22
C GLU A 72 -17.64 -10.40 -20.39
N GLY A 73 -18.51 -10.78 -19.46
CA GLY A 73 -19.30 -11.99 -19.52
C GLY A 73 -19.31 -12.79 -18.23
N THR A 74 -19.75 -14.03 -18.29
CA THR A 74 -19.76 -14.93 -17.14
C THR A 74 -18.33 -15.33 -16.74
N PRO A 75 -18.10 -15.76 -15.48
CA PRO A 75 -16.79 -16.25 -15.03
C PRO A 75 -16.19 -17.33 -15.93
N SER A 76 -17.04 -18.21 -16.48
CA SER A 76 -16.62 -19.29 -17.38
C SER A 76 -16.13 -18.78 -18.74
N LEU A 77 -16.71 -17.71 -19.26
CA LEU A 77 -16.28 -17.07 -20.50
C LEU A 77 -14.98 -16.29 -20.27
N LEU A 78 -14.89 -15.56 -19.15
CA LEU A 78 -13.71 -14.79 -18.80
C LEU A 78 -12.46 -15.68 -18.67
N LYS A 79 -12.59 -16.85 -18.04
CA LYS A 79 -11.48 -17.83 -17.93
C LYS A 79 -10.92 -18.29 -19.27
N LYS A 80 -11.71 -18.28 -20.35
CA LYS A 80 -11.25 -18.68 -21.69
C LYS A 80 -10.48 -17.59 -22.43
N GLN A 81 -10.53 -16.35 -21.93
CA GLN A 81 -9.88 -15.21 -22.57
C GLN A 81 -8.40 -15.13 -22.19
N ASN A 82 -7.64 -14.33 -22.96
CA ASN A 82 -6.19 -14.13 -22.71
C ASN A 82 -5.90 -12.84 -21.94
N THR A 83 -6.77 -12.48 -21.00
CA THR A 83 -6.56 -11.29 -20.13
C THR A 83 -5.66 -11.63 -18.95
N LEU A 84 -5.15 -10.59 -18.30
CA LEU A 84 -4.33 -10.75 -17.09
C LEU A 84 -5.15 -11.41 -15.97
N THR A 85 -6.37 -10.94 -15.75
CA THR A 85 -7.32 -11.47 -14.77
C THR A 85 -7.61 -12.96 -15.03
N ALA A 86 -7.86 -13.33 -16.29
CA ALA A 86 -8.09 -14.73 -16.66
C ALA A 86 -6.88 -15.64 -16.36
N LYS A 87 -5.65 -15.15 -16.55
CA LYS A 87 -4.42 -15.91 -16.22
C LYS A 87 -4.32 -16.21 -14.73
N TYR A 88 -4.71 -15.28 -13.85
CA TYR A 88 -4.76 -15.49 -12.41
C TYR A 88 -5.91 -16.43 -12.00
N LEU A 89 -7.11 -16.22 -12.53
CA LEU A 89 -8.25 -17.10 -12.24
C LEU A 89 -8.02 -18.57 -12.66
N ASN A 90 -7.20 -18.79 -13.70
CA ASN A 90 -6.79 -20.11 -14.17
C ASN A 90 -5.51 -20.64 -13.52
N ASN A 91 -4.97 -19.98 -12.52
CA ASN A 91 -3.69 -20.32 -11.88
C ASN A 91 -2.47 -20.38 -12.82
N LYS A 92 -2.57 -19.81 -14.05
CA LYS A 92 -1.44 -19.70 -14.99
C LYS A 92 -0.41 -18.64 -14.55
N LYS A 93 -0.85 -17.67 -13.76
CA LYS A 93 -0.04 -16.71 -13.03
C LYS A 93 -0.42 -16.76 -11.56
N ARG A 94 0.54 -16.65 -10.67
CA ARG A 94 0.32 -16.66 -9.21
C ARG A 94 1.48 -15.98 -8.48
N VAL A 95 1.26 -15.64 -7.23
CA VAL A 95 2.32 -15.19 -6.33
C VAL A 95 3.23 -16.39 -6.05
N HIS A 96 4.53 -16.15 -6.07
CA HIS A 96 5.51 -17.22 -5.84
C HIS A 96 5.45 -17.70 -4.39
N VAL A 97 5.26 -19.00 -4.21
CA VAL A 97 5.38 -19.68 -2.91
C VAL A 97 6.79 -20.27 -2.85
N PRO A 98 7.61 -19.90 -1.85
CA PRO A 98 8.95 -20.43 -1.73
C PRO A 98 8.93 -21.94 -1.41
N LYS A 99 9.77 -22.74 -2.08
CA LYS A 99 9.92 -24.18 -1.80
C LYS A 99 10.52 -24.44 -0.41
N PHE A 100 11.39 -23.55 0.03
CA PHE A 100 12.02 -23.59 1.34
C PHE A 100 11.79 -22.26 2.04
N ARG A 101 11.35 -22.33 3.30
CA ARG A 101 11.16 -21.14 4.12
C ARG A 101 12.51 -20.66 4.64
N ARG A 102 12.71 -19.34 4.72
CA ARG A 102 13.91 -18.76 5.34
C ARG A 102 13.89 -19.05 6.84
N ILE A 103 15.03 -19.41 7.40
CA ILE A 103 15.18 -19.70 8.84
C ILE A 103 15.40 -18.40 9.65
N GLY A 104 15.72 -17.29 8.96
CA GLY A 104 16.09 -16.04 9.61
C GLY A 104 17.58 -15.96 9.97
N ASN A 105 17.92 -14.94 10.74
CA ASN A 105 19.31 -14.66 11.15
C ASN A 105 19.66 -15.21 12.56
N GLY A 106 18.80 -16.07 13.12
CA GLY A 106 18.96 -16.63 14.47
C GLY A 106 18.63 -15.69 15.62
N LYS A 107 18.07 -14.51 15.33
CA LYS A 107 17.65 -13.49 16.30
C LYS A 107 16.14 -13.32 16.26
N SER A 108 15.55 -12.96 17.39
CA SER A 108 14.09 -12.80 17.54
C SER A 108 13.76 -11.59 18.42
N LEU A 109 12.61 -10.98 18.16
CA LEU A 109 11.92 -10.14 19.14
C LEU A 109 10.95 -11.03 19.91
N ILE A 110 11.05 -11.05 21.24
CA ILE A 110 10.14 -11.82 22.09
C ILE A 110 9.35 -10.83 22.93
N LEU A 111 8.06 -10.77 22.71
CA LEU A 111 7.12 -9.91 23.43
C LEU A 111 6.20 -10.79 24.30
N LYS A 112 6.17 -10.54 25.60
CA LYS A 112 5.46 -11.36 26.58
C LYS A 112 4.42 -10.61 27.37
N GLY A 113 3.32 -11.28 27.67
CA GLY A 113 2.31 -10.82 28.58
C GLY A 113 1.47 -9.67 28.05
N CYS A 114 1.09 -9.68 26.78
CA CYS A 114 0.25 -8.65 26.18
C CYS A 114 -1.22 -8.82 26.63
N ILE A 115 -1.79 -7.79 27.30
CA ILE A 115 -3.14 -7.79 27.87
C ILE A 115 -3.98 -6.58 27.44
N GLY A 116 -3.61 -5.91 26.35
CA GLY A 116 -4.36 -4.76 25.83
C GLY A 116 -5.66 -5.16 25.15
N ASN A 117 -6.72 -4.39 25.31
CA ASN A 117 -8.04 -4.61 24.72
C ASN A 117 -8.56 -6.04 24.94
N ASN A 118 -8.64 -6.85 23.88
CA ASN A 118 -9.10 -8.24 23.95
C ASN A 118 -7.98 -9.28 24.06
N LEU A 119 -6.70 -8.87 24.16
CA LEU A 119 -5.57 -9.79 24.29
C LEU A 119 -5.55 -10.48 25.66
N LYS A 120 -5.32 -11.78 25.69
CA LYS A 120 -5.41 -12.65 26.86
C LYS A 120 -4.06 -13.12 27.37
N ASP A 121 -3.22 -12.17 27.83
CA ASP A 121 -1.87 -12.46 28.36
C ASP A 121 -1.02 -13.29 27.39
N ILE A 122 -0.93 -12.84 26.14
CA ILE A 122 -0.28 -13.59 25.06
C ILE A 122 1.21 -13.29 24.94
N ASP A 123 1.95 -14.33 24.58
CA ASP A 123 3.37 -14.28 24.24
C ASP A 123 3.56 -14.53 22.75
N ILE A 124 4.41 -13.74 22.11
CA ILE A 124 4.78 -13.94 20.70
C ILE A 124 6.29 -13.87 20.51
N GLU A 125 6.78 -14.67 19.57
CA GLU A 125 8.14 -14.61 19.06
C GLU A 125 8.13 -14.21 17.58
N ILE A 126 8.88 -13.16 17.23
CA ILE A 126 9.01 -12.65 15.87
C ILE A 126 10.46 -12.88 15.42
N PRO A 127 10.74 -13.91 14.62
CA PRO A 127 12.05 -14.14 14.05
C PRO A 127 12.47 -13.00 13.13
N LEU A 128 13.76 -12.61 13.18
CA LEU A 128 14.29 -11.49 12.38
C LEU A 128 15.01 -11.98 11.12
N GLY A 129 15.09 -11.07 10.11
CA GLY A 129 15.70 -11.38 8.81
C GLY A 129 14.80 -12.17 7.86
N ILE A 130 13.51 -12.28 8.16
CA ILE A 130 12.52 -13.01 7.36
C ILE A 130 11.22 -12.22 7.21
N MET A 131 10.27 -12.80 6.48
CA MET A 131 8.90 -12.30 6.35
C MET A 131 7.98 -13.02 7.33
N VAL A 132 7.47 -12.28 8.30
CA VAL A 132 6.52 -12.77 9.30
C VAL A 132 5.13 -12.25 9.00
N GLY A 133 4.16 -13.14 8.87
CA GLY A 133 2.74 -12.81 8.71
C GLY A 133 2.00 -12.86 10.04
N ILE A 134 1.20 -11.84 10.31
CA ILE A 134 0.22 -11.84 11.42
C ILE A 134 -1.15 -12.03 10.79
N THR A 135 -1.82 -13.11 11.13
CA THR A 135 -3.12 -13.47 10.57
C THR A 135 -4.15 -13.76 11.65
N GLY A 136 -5.37 -14.02 11.25
CA GLY A 136 -6.50 -14.32 12.14
C GLY A 136 -7.76 -13.57 11.76
N VAL A 137 -8.89 -13.95 12.32
CA VAL A 137 -10.19 -13.35 12.00
C VAL A 137 -10.26 -11.86 12.32
N SER A 138 -11.21 -11.15 11.72
CA SER A 138 -11.42 -9.73 12.02
C SER A 138 -11.76 -9.52 13.50
N GLY A 139 -11.15 -8.49 14.13
CA GLY A 139 -11.32 -8.22 15.56
C GLY A 139 -10.62 -9.21 16.51
N SER A 140 -9.74 -10.10 16.03
CA SER A 140 -9.00 -11.05 16.89
C SER A 140 -7.92 -10.41 17.77
N GLY A 141 -7.53 -9.16 17.52
CA GLY A 141 -6.52 -8.44 18.32
C GLY A 141 -5.21 -8.16 17.59
N LYS A 142 -5.10 -8.43 16.28
CA LYS A 142 -3.86 -8.21 15.47
C LYS A 142 -3.37 -6.76 15.56
N SER A 143 -4.22 -5.78 15.27
CA SER A 143 -3.85 -4.36 15.33
C SER A 143 -3.54 -3.90 16.75
N THR A 144 -4.23 -4.45 17.75
CA THR A 144 -3.93 -4.22 19.18
C THR A 144 -2.53 -4.69 19.53
N LEU A 145 -2.16 -5.89 19.08
CA LEU A 145 -0.84 -6.48 19.34
C LEU A 145 0.28 -5.72 18.62
N ILE A 146 0.10 -5.40 17.35
CA ILE A 146 1.17 -4.81 16.53
C ILE A 146 1.16 -3.29 16.59
N ASN A 147 0.04 -2.62 16.26
CA ASN A 147 -0.01 -1.17 16.08
C ASN A 147 -0.15 -0.40 17.41
N GLU A 148 -0.74 -1.05 18.44
CA GLU A 148 -0.98 -0.40 19.73
C GLU A 148 -0.04 -0.89 20.84
N THR A 149 0.61 -2.06 20.68
CA THR A 149 1.57 -2.58 21.66
C THR A 149 3.00 -2.59 21.10
N LEU A 150 3.31 -3.43 20.11
CA LEU A 150 4.68 -3.62 19.60
C LEU A 150 5.27 -2.35 18.98
N TYR A 151 4.55 -1.72 18.04
CA TYR A 151 5.07 -0.54 17.34
C TYR A 151 5.38 0.64 18.29
N PRO A 152 4.51 1.01 19.25
CA PRO A 152 4.83 2.05 20.22
C PRO A 152 6.07 1.73 21.08
N ILE A 153 6.28 0.46 21.46
CA ILE A 153 7.49 0.04 22.19
C ILE A 153 8.74 0.30 21.35
N LEU A 154 8.75 -0.18 20.10
CA LEU A 154 9.87 0.00 19.18
C LEU A 154 10.11 1.47 18.85
N ASN A 155 9.04 2.24 18.63
CA ASN A 155 9.13 3.66 18.34
C ASN A 155 9.66 4.46 19.54
N SER A 156 9.28 4.10 20.76
CA SER A 156 9.81 4.71 21.97
C SER A 156 11.29 4.38 22.16
N TYR A 157 11.67 3.12 21.95
CA TYR A 157 13.08 2.68 22.11
C TYR A 157 14.03 3.31 21.08
N ILE A 158 13.63 3.35 19.80
CA ILE A 158 14.51 3.78 18.69
C ILE A 158 14.48 5.31 18.50
N TYR A 159 13.29 5.92 18.63
CA TYR A 159 13.06 7.33 18.27
C TYR A 159 12.60 8.21 19.42
N ASN A 160 12.53 7.71 20.65
CA ASN A 160 11.97 8.41 21.82
C ASN A 160 10.50 8.85 21.58
N GLY A 161 9.73 8.03 20.88
CA GLY A 161 8.32 8.31 20.58
C GLY A 161 7.47 8.40 21.84
N VAL A 162 6.50 9.31 21.84
CA VAL A 162 5.67 9.62 23.02
C VAL A 162 4.44 8.73 23.20
N LYS A 163 4.03 7.97 22.16
CA LYS A 163 2.86 7.09 22.24
C LYS A 163 3.15 5.93 23.19
N LYS A 164 2.38 5.85 24.27
CA LYS A 164 2.50 4.75 25.25
C LYS A 164 1.95 3.45 24.64
N PRO A 165 2.67 2.31 24.79
CA PRO A 165 2.15 1.00 24.43
C PRO A 165 1.01 0.58 25.35
N LEU A 166 0.17 -0.33 24.86
CA LEU A 166 -0.77 -1.05 25.72
C LEU A 166 -0.02 -1.97 26.71
N PRO A 167 -0.65 -2.41 27.82
CA PRO A 167 0.04 -3.17 28.85
C PRO A 167 0.64 -4.48 28.34
N TYR A 168 1.89 -4.73 28.73
CA TYR A 168 2.67 -5.94 28.46
C TYR A 168 3.64 -6.19 29.62
N LYS A 169 4.16 -7.43 29.77
CA LYS A 169 5.10 -7.77 30.84
C LYS A 169 6.55 -7.46 30.50
N SER A 170 7.02 -7.93 29.36
CA SER A 170 8.43 -7.73 28.95
C SER A 170 8.61 -7.85 27.44
N ILE A 171 9.70 -7.27 26.94
CA ILE A 171 10.18 -7.44 25.56
C ILE A 171 11.69 -7.65 25.57
N SER A 172 12.18 -8.51 24.70
CA SER A 172 13.62 -8.74 24.46
C SER A 172 13.96 -8.69 22.97
N GLY A 173 15.23 -8.51 22.65
CA GLY A 173 15.70 -8.43 21.25
C GLY A 173 15.66 -7.03 20.64
N LEU A 174 15.33 -5.98 21.39
CA LEU A 174 15.27 -4.60 20.90
C LEU A 174 16.60 -4.11 20.31
N THR A 175 17.73 -4.54 20.86
CA THR A 175 19.08 -4.14 20.42
C THR A 175 19.44 -4.68 19.02
N GLU A 176 18.69 -5.62 18.52
CA GLU A 176 18.90 -6.22 17.18
C GLU A 176 18.36 -5.35 16.05
N LEU A 177 17.58 -4.32 16.38
CA LEU A 177 16.99 -3.37 15.45
C LEU A 177 17.55 -1.98 15.66
N ASP A 178 17.88 -1.30 14.56
CA ASP A 178 18.27 0.11 14.54
C ASP A 178 17.20 1.04 13.97
N LYS A 179 16.19 0.45 13.31
CA LYS A 179 15.13 1.20 12.67
C LYS A 179 13.81 0.41 12.64
N VAL A 180 12.70 1.09 12.87
CA VAL A 180 11.35 0.58 12.60
C VAL A 180 10.63 1.51 11.64
N VAL A 181 9.91 0.94 10.67
CA VAL A 181 9.16 1.69 9.67
C VAL A 181 7.72 1.17 9.63
N ASP A 182 6.79 2.03 10.02
CA ASP A 182 5.35 1.76 9.87
C ASP A 182 4.89 2.21 8.48
N VAL A 183 4.49 1.25 7.66
CA VAL A 183 3.99 1.46 6.29
C VAL A 183 2.48 1.23 6.28
N ASN A 184 1.75 2.21 6.77
CA ASN A 184 0.28 2.19 6.83
C ASN A 184 -0.36 2.92 5.64
N GLN A 185 -1.69 2.81 5.51
CA GLN A 185 -2.49 3.40 4.43
C GLN A 185 -2.80 4.90 4.61
N SER A 186 -2.29 5.55 5.64
CA SER A 186 -2.50 6.99 5.85
C SER A 186 -1.90 7.80 4.69
N PRO A 187 -2.52 8.92 4.30
CA PRO A 187 -2.01 9.76 3.21
C PRO A 187 -0.56 10.19 3.41
N ILE A 188 0.20 10.35 2.32
CA ILE A 188 1.58 10.85 2.33
C ILE A 188 1.68 12.36 2.64
N GLY A 189 0.55 13.02 2.80
CA GLY A 189 0.40 14.41 3.19
C GLY A 189 -1.06 14.82 3.14
N ARG A 190 -1.40 15.88 3.86
CA ARG A 190 -2.80 16.36 4.02
C ARG A 190 -3.16 17.53 3.11
N THR A 191 -2.23 18.00 2.29
CA THR A 191 -2.44 19.17 1.45
C THR A 191 -2.28 18.84 -0.04
N PRO A 192 -2.93 19.58 -0.95
CA PRO A 192 -2.74 19.40 -2.39
C PRO A 192 -1.30 19.60 -2.89
N ARG A 193 -0.42 20.19 -2.07
CA ARG A 193 1.01 20.38 -2.37
C ARG A 193 1.84 19.13 -2.13
N SER A 194 1.36 18.21 -1.30
CA SER A 194 2.02 16.92 -1.11
C SER A 194 1.80 16.04 -2.33
N ASN A 195 2.87 15.45 -2.86
CA ASN A 195 2.82 14.58 -4.04
C ASN A 195 3.96 13.54 -4.01
N PRO A 196 3.91 12.49 -4.85
CA PRO A 196 4.92 11.44 -4.91
C PRO A 196 6.35 11.95 -5.09
N ALA A 197 6.54 12.95 -5.98
CA ALA A 197 7.87 13.47 -6.28
C ALA A 197 8.51 14.20 -5.07
N THR A 198 7.71 14.91 -4.29
CA THR A 198 8.20 15.58 -3.05
C THR A 198 8.46 14.58 -1.95
N TYR A 199 7.56 13.63 -1.75
CA TYR A 199 7.67 12.64 -0.68
C TYR A 199 8.90 11.73 -0.86
N CYS A 200 9.15 11.23 -2.06
CA CYS A 200 10.35 10.42 -2.37
C CYS A 200 11.62 11.25 -2.58
N GLY A 201 11.55 12.57 -2.43
CA GLY A 201 12.69 13.46 -2.59
C GLY A 201 13.25 13.56 -4.02
N VAL A 202 12.48 13.12 -5.02
CA VAL A 202 12.83 13.22 -6.46
C VAL A 202 12.79 14.68 -6.89
N PHE A 203 11.79 15.43 -6.44
CA PHE A 203 11.57 16.81 -6.85
C PHE A 203 12.72 17.74 -6.44
N ALA A 204 13.40 17.45 -5.35
CA ALA A 204 14.59 18.22 -4.94
C ALA A 204 15.71 18.12 -5.98
N GLU A 205 15.97 16.93 -6.53
CA GLU A 205 16.98 16.71 -7.56
C GLU A 205 16.56 17.32 -8.91
N ILE A 206 15.29 17.22 -9.28
CA ILE A 206 14.73 17.87 -10.47
C ILE A 206 14.92 19.39 -10.41
N ARG A 207 14.62 20.02 -9.26
CA ARG A 207 14.84 21.47 -9.08
C ARG A 207 16.30 21.88 -9.22
N LYS A 208 17.24 21.06 -8.75
CA LYS A 208 18.69 21.29 -8.95
C LYS A 208 19.05 21.24 -10.43
N LEU A 209 18.44 20.33 -11.18
CA LEU A 209 18.66 20.20 -12.61
C LEU A 209 18.13 21.43 -13.38
N PHE A 210 16.94 21.91 -13.06
CA PHE A 210 16.39 23.12 -13.67
C PHE A 210 17.24 24.38 -13.38
N LYS A 211 17.81 24.48 -12.15
CA LYS A 211 18.70 25.59 -11.77
C LYS A 211 19.91 25.70 -12.70
N ILE A 212 20.45 24.61 -13.21
CA ILE A 212 21.67 24.60 -14.04
C ILE A 212 21.41 24.78 -15.53
N THR A 213 20.14 24.95 -15.96
CA THR A 213 19.83 25.27 -17.34
C THR A 213 20.37 26.67 -17.69
N PRO A 214 20.85 26.91 -18.95
CA PRO A 214 21.42 28.19 -19.35
C PRO A 214 20.51 29.38 -19.06
N GLU A 215 19.23 29.27 -19.43
CA GLU A 215 18.23 30.34 -19.21
C GLU A 215 18.01 30.65 -17.72
N ALA A 216 17.99 29.63 -16.85
CA ALA A 216 17.87 29.82 -15.41
C ALA A 216 19.10 30.51 -14.82
N GLN A 217 20.29 30.19 -15.33
CA GLN A 217 21.55 30.87 -14.93
C GLN A 217 21.59 32.33 -15.37
N ILE A 218 21.21 32.63 -16.62
CA ILE A 218 21.15 34.01 -17.14
C ILE A 218 20.19 34.87 -16.30
N ARG A 219 19.03 34.31 -15.89
CA ARG A 219 18.05 35.00 -15.07
C ARG A 219 18.36 34.97 -13.56
N GLY A 220 19.49 34.37 -13.15
CA GLY A 220 19.86 34.24 -11.73
C GLY A 220 18.94 33.38 -10.89
N TYR A 221 18.21 32.44 -11.50
CA TYR A 221 17.23 31.61 -10.82
C TYR A 221 17.89 30.52 -9.98
N LYS A 222 17.56 30.50 -8.70
CA LYS A 222 18.02 29.47 -7.75
C LYS A 222 17.01 28.31 -7.71
N ALA A 223 17.38 27.18 -7.12
CA ALA A 223 16.53 25.98 -7.01
C ALA A 223 15.17 26.26 -6.29
N GLY A 224 15.12 27.30 -5.43
CA GLY A 224 13.88 27.75 -4.80
C GLY A 224 12.85 28.27 -5.78
N ARG A 225 13.27 28.90 -6.90
CA ARG A 225 12.37 29.39 -7.95
C ARG A 225 11.50 28.27 -8.54
N PHE A 226 12.05 27.08 -8.63
CA PHE A 226 11.36 25.88 -9.13
C PHE A 226 10.59 25.10 -8.05
N SER A 227 10.30 25.72 -6.89
CA SER A 227 9.49 25.15 -5.83
C SER A 227 8.13 25.80 -5.79
N PHE A 228 7.06 25.02 -5.85
CA PHE A 228 5.70 25.51 -5.66
C PHE A 228 5.36 25.85 -4.19
N ASN A 229 6.27 25.57 -3.25
CA ASN A 229 6.11 25.93 -1.83
C ASN A 229 6.78 27.28 -1.46
N VAL A 230 7.61 27.84 -2.36
CA VAL A 230 8.41 29.03 -2.09
C VAL A 230 7.89 30.20 -2.94
N VAL A 231 7.78 31.37 -2.32
CA VAL A 231 7.42 32.62 -2.99
C VAL A 231 8.42 32.96 -4.10
N GLY A 232 7.95 33.59 -5.17
CA GLY A 232 8.76 34.06 -6.29
C GLY A 232 8.64 33.19 -7.55
N GLY A 233 8.49 31.86 -7.44
CA GLY A 233 8.33 30.98 -8.60
C GLY A 233 6.97 30.33 -8.70
N ARG A 234 6.23 30.27 -7.61
CA ARG A 234 4.89 29.69 -7.53
C ARG A 234 3.81 30.63 -8.07
N CYS A 235 2.70 30.09 -8.46
CA CYS A 235 1.48 30.87 -8.70
C CYS A 235 0.96 31.42 -7.36
N GLU A 236 0.88 32.73 -7.21
CA GLU A 236 0.43 33.35 -5.95
C GLU A 236 -1.09 33.22 -5.77
N ALA A 237 -1.89 33.14 -6.84
CA ALA A 237 -3.34 33.00 -6.75
C ALA A 237 -3.76 31.70 -6.05
N CYS A 238 -3.08 30.58 -6.29
CA CYS A 238 -3.30 29.29 -5.61
C CYS A 238 -2.17 28.94 -4.62
N GLN A 239 -1.21 29.83 -4.42
CA GLN A 239 -0.04 29.62 -3.56
C GLN A 239 0.71 28.31 -3.84
N GLY A 240 0.76 27.90 -5.13
CA GLY A 240 1.41 26.67 -5.58
C GLY A 240 0.60 25.39 -5.39
N GLY A 241 -0.66 25.47 -4.94
CA GLY A 241 -1.56 24.32 -4.81
C GLY A 241 -2.04 23.75 -6.14
N GLY A 242 -2.14 24.61 -7.18
CA GLY A 242 -2.72 24.26 -8.48
C GLY A 242 -4.24 24.27 -8.48
N MET A 243 -4.86 24.26 -7.31
CA MET A 243 -6.31 24.26 -7.10
C MET A 243 -6.68 25.34 -6.10
N LYS A 244 -7.91 25.83 -6.17
CA LYS A 244 -8.58 26.65 -5.17
C LYS A 244 -9.59 25.77 -4.44
N ILE A 245 -9.69 25.95 -3.14
CA ILE A 245 -10.70 25.27 -2.31
C ILE A 245 -11.87 26.24 -2.17
N ILE A 246 -13.06 25.82 -2.56
CA ILE A 246 -14.30 26.53 -2.32
C ILE A 246 -14.94 25.82 -1.12
N GLU A 247 -14.88 26.49 0.03
CA GLU A 247 -15.50 26.00 1.26
C GLU A 247 -17.03 26.10 1.15
N MET A 248 -17.71 24.99 1.40
CA MET A 248 -19.17 24.91 1.36
C MET A 248 -19.69 24.55 2.76
N ASN A 249 -20.42 25.45 3.41
CA ASN A 249 -20.82 25.36 4.82
C ASN A 249 -21.50 24.04 5.24
N PHE A 250 -22.21 23.36 4.33
CA PHE A 250 -22.98 22.13 4.62
C PHE A 250 -22.64 20.95 3.69
N LEU A 251 -21.74 21.16 2.74
CA LEU A 251 -21.29 20.16 1.77
C LEU A 251 -19.77 20.02 1.83
N PRO A 252 -19.21 18.89 1.36
CA PRO A 252 -17.77 18.76 1.24
C PRO A 252 -17.15 19.86 0.38
N ASP A 253 -15.98 20.35 0.77
CA ASP A 253 -15.24 21.36 0.03
C ASP A 253 -15.00 20.94 -1.43
N VAL A 254 -15.20 21.86 -2.34
CA VAL A 254 -14.99 21.65 -3.78
C VAL A 254 -13.61 22.17 -4.18
N HIS A 255 -12.83 21.29 -4.79
CA HIS A 255 -11.51 21.61 -5.34
C HIS A 255 -11.65 22.00 -6.82
N VAL A 256 -11.44 23.28 -7.14
CA VAL A 256 -11.51 23.81 -8.51
C VAL A 256 -10.10 24.14 -9.00
N GLU A 257 -9.83 23.83 -10.25
CA GLU A 257 -8.55 24.15 -10.88
C GLU A 257 -8.29 25.67 -10.85
N CYS A 258 -7.07 26.08 -10.54
CA CYS A 258 -6.71 27.49 -10.50
C CYS A 258 -6.68 28.09 -11.91
N GLU A 259 -7.59 28.99 -12.21
CA GLU A 259 -7.71 29.67 -13.51
C GLU A 259 -6.45 30.46 -13.93
N THR A 260 -5.74 31.04 -12.95
CA THR A 260 -4.51 31.82 -13.20
C THR A 260 -3.36 31.00 -13.74
N CYS A 261 -3.17 29.77 -13.23
CA CYS A 261 -2.07 28.90 -13.65
C CYS A 261 -2.53 27.63 -14.37
N ASN A 262 -3.82 27.42 -14.55
CA ASN A 262 -4.41 26.22 -15.16
C ASN A 262 -3.77 24.95 -14.57
N GLY A 263 -3.83 24.79 -13.25
CA GLY A 263 -3.28 23.65 -12.52
C GLY A 263 -1.75 23.55 -12.47
N LYS A 264 -1.01 24.40 -13.19
CA LYS A 264 0.46 24.29 -13.38
C LYS A 264 1.29 24.66 -12.14
N ARG A 265 0.69 25.28 -11.11
CA ARG A 265 1.32 25.60 -9.80
C ARG A 265 2.38 26.70 -9.82
N PHE A 266 2.89 27.12 -10.96
CA PHE A 266 3.98 28.10 -11.13
C PHE A 266 3.51 29.34 -11.90
N ASN A 267 4.25 30.43 -11.73
CA ASN A 267 4.06 31.62 -12.52
C ASN A 267 4.64 31.45 -13.93
N ARG A 268 4.29 32.38 -14.85
CA ARG A 268 4.63 32.32 -16.26
C ARG A 268 6.15 32.29 -16.48
N GLU A 269 6.90 33.16 -15.80
CA GLU A 269 8.35 33.28 -15.98
C GLU A 269 9.09 31.99 -15.56
N THR A 270 8.61 31.30 -14.53
CA THR A 270 9.18 30.00 -14.12
C THR A 270 8.89 28.92 -15.16
N LEU A 271 7.70 28.96 -15.80
CA LEU A 271 7.31 28.00 -16.82
C LEU A 271 8.01 28.19 -18.17
N GLU A 272 8.59 29.36 -18.41
CA GLU A 272 9.42 29.61 -19.61
C GLU A 272 10.73 28.80 -19.58
N ILE A 273 11.28 28.52 -18.39
CA ILE A 273 12.50 27.71 -18.28
C ILE A 273 12.22 26.26 -18.64
N ARG A 274 12.99 25.76 -19.59
CA ARG A 274 12.79 24.40 -20.13
C ARG A 274 14.05 23.54 -20.00
N PHE A 275 13.82 22.28 -19.69
CA PHE A 275 14.83 21.23 -19.72
C PHE A 275 14.38 20.16 -20.73
N LYS A 276 15.19 19.87 -21.76
CA LYS A 276 14.80 18.98 -22.89
C LYS A 276 13.39 19.33 -23.45
N GLY A 277 13.10 20.63 -23.61
CA GLY A 277 11.82 21.13 -24.13
C GLY A 277 10.63 21.09 -23.16
N LYS A 278 10.79 20.60 -21.93
CA LYS A 278 9.73 20.50 -20.92
C LYS A 278 9.92 21.52 -19.80
N SER A 279 8.83 22.19 -19.40
CA SER A 279 8.80 23.04 -18.22
C SER A 279 8.76 22.20 -16.94
N ILE A 280 8.97 22.82 -15.77
CA ILE A 280 8.86 22.13 -14.47
C ILE A 280 7.45 21.59 -14.22
N ALA A 281 6.41 22.24 -14.72
CA ALA A 281 5.03 21.77 -14.62
C ALA A 281 4.79 20.56 -15.53
N ASP A 282 5.32 20.58 -16.77
CA ASP A 282 5.22 19.41 -17.66
C ASP A 282 5.87 18.17 -17.05
N VAL A 283 7.01 18.35 -16.35
CA VAL A 283 7.68 17.25 -15.64
C VAL A 283 6.82 16.72 -14.50
N LEU A 284 6.13 17.57 -13.72
CA LEU A 284 5.22 17.12 -12.67
C LEU A 284 3.99 16.40 -13.22
N SER A 285 3.58 16.70 -14.46
CA SER A 285 2.46 16.04 -15.13
C SER A 285 2.83 14.71 -15.80
N MET A 286 4.13 14.38 -15.87
CA MET A 286 4.58 13.08 -16.37
C MET A 286 4.18 11.96 -15.42
N SER A 287 3.78 10.82 -15.98
CA SER A 287 3.74 9.57 -15.24
C SER A 287 5.15 9.15 -14.80
N VAL A 288 5.24 8.33 -13.77
CA VAL A 288 6.55 7.79 -13.32
C VAL A 288 7.24 7.02 -14.44
N ASN A 289 6.50 6.30 -15.30
CA ASN A 289 7.06 5.61 -16.46
C ASN A 289 7.68 6.59 -17.47
N GLU A 290 6.94 7.63 -17.85
CA GLU A 290 7.45 8.69 -18.75
C GLU A 290 8.66 9.39 -18.15
N ALA A 291 8.62 9.71 -16.85
CA ALA A 291 9.73 10.35 -16.15
C ALA A 291 10.97 9.46 -16.05
N CYS A 292 10.82 8.14 -15.89
CA CYS A 292 11.96 7.20 -15.94
C CYS A 292 12.71 7.29 -17.27
N SER A 293 11.98 7.28 -18.38
CA SER A 293 12.59 7.42 -19.72
C SER A 293 13.20 8.80 -19.95
N PHE A 294 12.51 9.86 -19.49
CA PHE A 294 12.97 11.24 -19.65
C PHE A 294 14.26 11.53 -18.87
N PHE A 295 14.42 10.97 -17.68
CA PHE A 295 15.57 11.16 -16.79
C PHE A 295 16.56 9.99 -16.79
N GLU A 296 16.53 9.11 -17.76
CA GLU A 296 17.42 7.93 -17.84
C GLU A 296 18.90 8.29 -17.68
N SER A 297 19.35 9.41 -18.28
CA SER A 297 20.72 9.92 -18.20
C SER A 297 21.07 10.60 -16.86
N HIS A 298 20.16 10.62 -15.87
CA HIS A 298 20.33 11.30 -14.58
C HIS A 298 20.21 10.31 -13.42
N PRO A 299 21.30 9.61 -13.05
CA PRO A 299 21.28 8.47 -12.13
C PRO A 299 20.58 8.75 -10.79
N ASN A 300 20.79 9.93 -10.20
CA ASN A 300 20.21 10.32 -8.91
C ASN A 300 18.68 10.48 -8.97
N ILE A 301 18.15 10.95 -10.09
CA ILE A 301 16.70 11.08 -10.32
C ILE A 301 16.14 9.71 -10.71
N TYR A 302 16.77 9.06 -11.71
CA TYR A 302 16.34 7.77 -12.24
C TYR A 302 16.21 6.70 -11.16
N ARG A 303 17.21 6.57 -10.28
CA ARG A 303 17.18 5.58 -9.18
C ARG A 303 15.94 5.72 -8.29
N LYS A 304 15.59 6.97 -7.92
CA LYS A 304 14.41 7.24 -7.09
C LYS A 304 13.11 7.00 -7.84
N LEU A 305 13.03 7.36 -9.12
CA LEU A 305 11.88 7.09 -9.98
C LEU A 305 11.68 5.58 -10.16
N LYS A 306 12.79 4.85 -10.37
CA LYS A 306 12.76 3.40 -10.52
C LYS A 306 12.19 2.71 -9.28
N THR A 307 12.49 3.17 -8.06
CA THR A 307 11.87 2.58 -6.85
C THR A 307 10.36 2.76 -6.83
N ILE A 308 9.83 3.92 -7.29
CA ILE A 308 8.39 4.16 -7.40
C ILE A 308 7.77 3.25 -8.48
N LYS A 309 8.45 3.09 -9.62
CA LYS A 309 8.03 2.16 -10.68
C LYS A 309 8.02 0.71 -10.20
N ASP A 310 9.07 0.30 -9.48
CA ASP A 310 9.28 -1.06 -8.99
C ASP A 310 8.21 -1.52 -7.97
N VAL A 311 7.54 -0.58 -7.28
CA VAL A 311 6.39 -0.89 -6.41
C VAL A 311 5.05 -0.90 -7.17
N GLY A 312 5.07 -0.91 -8.52
CA GLY A 312 3.87 -0.96 -9.34
C GLY A 312 3.18 0.39 -9.58
N LEU A 313 3.82 1.52 -9.23
CA LEU A 313 3.25 2.85 -9.36
C LEU A 313 3.77 3.62 -10.59
N GLY A 314 4.10 2.90 -11.67
CA GLY A 314 4.58 3.51 -12.91
C GLY A 314 3.57 4.44 -13.60
N TYR A 315 2.29 4.28 -13.33
CA TYR A 315 1.20 5.01 -13.96
C TYR A 315 0.85 6.34 -13.29
N ILE A 316 1.16 6.54 -12.01
CA ILE A 316 0.85 7.77 -11.29
C ILE A 316 1.67 8.94 -11.80
N ASN A 317 1.10 10.16 -11.75
CA ASN A 317 1.84 11.36 -12.12
C ASN A 317 2.74 11.82 -10.97
N LEU A 318 3.91 12.35 -11.29
CA LEU A 318 4.88 12.85 -10.30
C LEU A 318 4.29 13.92 -9.37
N GLY A 319 3.50 14.83 -9.93
CA GLY A 319 2.84 15.92 -9.21
C GLY A 319 1.42 15.61 -8.74
N GLN A 320 0.95 14.35 -8.82
CA GLN A 320 -0.38 13.96 -8.37
C GLN A 320 -0.57 14.32 -6.89
N SER A 321 -1.68 14.99 -6.57
CA SER A 321 -1.96 15.37 -5.18
C SER A 321 -2.11 14.13 -4.28
N SER A 322 -1.55 14.20 -3.07
CA SER A 322 -1.71 13.14 -2.06
C SER A 322 -3.17 12.87 -1.70
N THR A 323 -4.05 13.86 -1.85
CA THR A 323 -5.48 13.73 -1.56
C THR A 323 -6.26 12.92 -2.60
N THR A 324 -5.68 12.71 -3.78
CA THR A 324 -6.27 11.92 -4.88
C THR A 324 -5.70 10.50 -4.96
N LEU A 325 -4.74 10.17 -4.10
CA LEU A 325 -4.15 8.83 -4.03
C LEU A 325 -5.03 7.92 -3.17
N SER A 326 -5.19 6.69 -3.62
CA SER A 326 -5.77 5.63 -2.79
C SER A 326 -4.86 5.29 -1.60
N GLY A 327 -5.42 4.69 -0.54
CA GLY A 327 -4.64 4.25 0.62
C GLY A 327 -3.50 3.30 0.23
N GLY A 328 -3.76 2.35 -0.68
CA GLY A 328 -2.75 1.43 -1.18
C GLY A 328 -1.65 2.11 -2.01
N GLU A 329 -1.98 3.13 -2.82
CA GLU A 329 -0.98 3.93 -3.54
C GLU A 329 -0.10 4.73 -2.57
N ALA A 330 -0.70 5.37 -1.56
CA ALA A 330 0.02 6.10 -0.53
C ALA A 330 1.00 5.18 0.24
N GLN A 331 0.56 3.99 0.60
CA GLN A 331 1.37 2.97 1.25
C GLN A 331 2.55 2.53 0.38
N ARG A 332 2.32 2.25 -0.90
CA ARG A 332 3.39 1.87 -1.85
C ARG A 332 4.39 3.02 -2.09
N ILE A 333 3.95 4.28 -2.08
CA ILE A 333 4.87 5.43 -2.16
C ILE A 333 5.76 5.52 -0.92
N LYS A 334 5.22 5.27 0.29
CA LYS A 334 6.01 5.19 1.52
C LYS A 334 7.08 4.10 1.41
N LEU A 335 6.69 2.91 0.94
CA LEU A 335 7.60 1.81 0.71
C LEU A 335 8.69 2.17 -0.31
N ALA A 336 8.33 2.79 -1.44
CA ALA A 336 9.29 3.26 -2.45
C ALA A 336 10.30 4.27 -1.89
N SER A 337 9.82 5.18 -1.02
CA SER A 337 10.69 6.14 -0.34
C SER A 337 11.72 5.44 0.55
N GLU A 338 11.29 4.44 1.33
CA GLU A 338 12.20 3.67 2.19
C GLU A 338 13.22 2.86 1.36
N LEU A 339 12.78 2.20 0.28
CA LEU A 339 13.66 1.47 -0.63
C LEU A 339 14.76 2.34 -1.27
N SER A 340 14.50 3.64 -1.43
CA SER A 340 15.46 4.58 -2.00
C SER A 340 16.55 5.01 -1.03
N LYS A 341 16.36 4.78 0.29
CA LYS A 341 17.31 5.14 1.35
C LYS A 341 18.44 4.11 1.47
N LYS A 342 19.52 4.52 2.12
CA LYS A 342 20.60 3.59 2.47
C LYS A 342 20.10 2.63 3.55
N ASP A 343 20.36 1.37 3.35
CA ASP A 343 19.88 0.27 4.17
C ASP A 343 20.99 -0.19 5.15
N THR A 344 20.61 -0.56 6.37
CA THR A 344 21.50 -1.07 7.40
C THR A 344 21.39 -2.59 7.56
N GLY A 345 20.34 -3.20 7.01
CA GLY A 345 20.04 -4.62 7.19
C GLY A 345 19.47 -4.99 8.57
N LYS A 346 19.13 -3.98 9.41
CA LYS A 346 18.56 -4.17 10.75
C LYS A 346 17.23 -3.42 10.93
N THR A 347 16.52 -3.19 9.82
CA THR A 347 15.25 -2.47 9.84
C THR A 347 14.09 -3.47 9.93
N LEU A 348 13.12 -3.21 10.82
CA LEU A 348 11.83 -3.88 10.83
C LEU A 348 10.80 -3.03 10.09
N TYR A 349 10.26 -3.55 9.00
CA TYR A 349 9.14 -2.96 8.28
C TYR A 349 7.84 -3.59 8.77
N ILE A 350 6.91 -2.76 9.23
CA ILE A 350 5.56 -3.18 9.65
C ILE A 350 4.58 -2.69 8.58
N LEU A 351 3.86 -3.63 7.97
CA LEU A 351 2.85 -3.34 6.95
C LEU A 351 1.48 -3.81 7.44
N ASP A 352 0.51 -2.90 7.43
CA ASP A 352 -0.86 -3.20 7.81
C ASP A 352 -1.72 -3.29 6.55
N GLU A 353 -2.20 -4.51 6.25
CA GLU A 353 -3.05 -4.87 5.11
C GLU A 353 -2.57 -4.27 3.76
N PRO A 354 -1.30 -4.50 3.36
CA PRO A 354 -0.72 -3.82 2.20
C PRO A 354 -1.34 -4.25 0.85
N THR A 355 -2.14 -5.30 0.81
CA THR A 355 -2.78 -5.79 -0.43
C THR A 355 -4.22 -5.32 -0.62
N THR A 356 -4.76 -4.53 0.32
CA THR A 356 -6.15 -4.04 0.22
C THR A 356 -6.34 -3.22 -1.07
N GLY A 357 -7.33 -3.63 -1.88
CA GLY A 357 -7.67 -2.97 -3.15
C GLY A 357 -6.62 -3.15 -4.26
N LEU A 358 -5.73 -4.12 -4.15
CA LEU A 358 -4.75 -4.44 -5.17
C LEU A 358 -5.23 -5.58 -6.08
N HIS A 359 -5.00 -5.40 -7.39
CA HIS A 359 -5.13 -6.49 -8.35
C HIS A 359 -4.03 -7.56 -8.09
N PHE A 360 -4.28 -8.81 -8.45
CA PHE A 360 -3.35 -9.94 -8.27
C PHE A 360 -1.91 -9.65 -8.76
N GLU A 361 -1.76 -8.93 -9.88
CA GLU A 361 -0.44 -8.57 -10.42
C GLU A 361 0.29 -7.57 -9.50
N ASP A 362 -0.44 -6.62 -8.92
CA ASP A 362 0.14 -5.65 -7.98
C ASP A 362 0.59 -6.34 -6.68
N VAL A 363 -0.17 -7.34 -6.20
CA VAL A 363 0.23 -8.19 -5.06
C VAL A 363 1.54 -8.91 -5.38
N ARG A 364 1.66 -9.51 -6.57
CA ARG A 364 2.88 -10.19 -7.00
C ARG A 364 4.08 -9.25 -7.04
N VAL A 365 3.90 -8.04 -7.58
CA VAL A 365 4.94 -7.00 -7.63
C VAL A 365 5.34 -6.58 -6.21
N LEU A 366 4.38 -6.33 -5.33
CA LEU A 366 4.62 -5.97 -3.93
C LEU A 366 5.43 -7.05 -3.21
N MET A 367 5.05 -8.33 -3.33
CA MET A 367 5.78 -9.45 -2.72
C MET A 367 7.23 -9.52 -3.23
N GLY A 368 7.48 -9.26 -4.52
CA GLY A 368 8.82 -9.16 -5.06
C GLY A 368 9.66 -8.04 -4.44
N VAL A 369 9.02 -6.92 -4.12
CA VAL A 369 9.66 -5.78 -3.43
C VAL A 369 10.01 -6.14 -1.99
N LEU A 370 9.08 -6.75 -1.25
CA LEU A 370 9.29 -7.16 0.14
C LEU A 370 10.40 -8.21 0.26
N ASN A 371 10.44 -9.17 -0.65
CA ASN A 371 11.53 -10.14 -0.71
C ASN A 371 12.90 -9.47 -0.88
N ARG A 372 13.01 -8.45 -1.75
CA ARG A 372 14.26 -7.67 -1.92
C ARG A 372 14.69 -6.93 -0.65
N LEU A 373 13.74 -6.51 0.22
CA LEU A 373 14.09 -5.92 1.54
C LEU A 373 14.70 -6.98 2.47
N ILE A 374 14.12 -8.16 2.49
CA ILE A 374 14.60 -9.29 3.31
C ILE A 374 15.97 -9.75 2.82
N ASP A 375 16.18 -9.86 1.51
CA ASP A 375 17.45 -10.25 0.91
C ASP A 375 18.61 -9.28 1.26
N LYS A 376 18.27 -8.07 1.73
CA LYS A 376 19.23 -7.10 2.29
C LYS A 376 19.45 -7.24 3.80
N GLY A 377 18.88 -8.24 4.44
CA GLY A 377 19.00 -8.52 5.87
C GLY A 377 17.90 -7.94 6.76
N ASN A 378 16.94 -7.19 6.20
CA ASN A 378 15.85 -6.60 6.97
C ASN A 378 14.79 -7.64 7.35
N SER A 379 13.93 -7.23 8.30
CA SER A 379 12.77 -8.01 8.73
C SER A 379 11.49 -7.34 8.23
N VAL A 380 10.52 -8.13 7.83
CA VAL A 380 9.22 -7.66 7.36
C VAL A 380 8.12 -8.33 8.17
N LEU A 381 7.27 -7.53 8.81
CA LEU A 381 6.10 -7.97 9.55
C LEU A 381 4.85 -7.49 8.81
N ILE A 382 3.98 -8.41 8.40
CA ILE A 382 2.80 -8.10 7.60
C ILE A 382 1.55 -8.55 8.35
N ILE A 383 0.62 -7.64 8.59
CA ILE A 383 -0.74 -7.99 9.02
C ILE A 383 -1.54 -8.23 7.74
N GLU A 384 -2.04 -9.44 7.52
CA GLU A 384 -2.71 -9.78 6.26
C GLU A 384 -3.79 -10.85 6.40
N HIS A 385 -4.72 -10.80 5.44
CA HIS A 385 -5.80 -11.75 5.26
C HIS A 385 -5.75 -12.43 3.88
N ASN A 386 -4.99 -11.85 2.93
CA ASN A 386 -4.84 -12.37 1.59
C ASN A 386 -4.04 -13.66 1.58
N LEU A 387 -4.67 -14.78 1.14
CA LEU A 387 -4.04 -16.09 1.13
C LEU A 387 -2.80 -16.16 0.23
N ASP A 388 -2.74 -15.37 -0.85
CA ASP A 388 -1.57 -15.32 -1.73
C ASP A 388 -0.34 -14.76 -1.01
N VAL A 389 -0.54 -13.82 -0.09
CA VAL A 389 0.52 -13.31 0.79
C VAL A 389 0.82 -14.31 1.90
N ILE A 390 -0.21 -14.77 2.62
CA ILE A 390 -0.06 -15.67 3.77
C ILE A 390 0.70 -16.96 3.39
N LYS A 391 0.40 -17.55 2.23
CA LYS A 391 1.12 -18.74 1.75
C LYS A 391 2.57 -18.47 1.33
N SER A 392 2.94 -17.18 1.15
CA SER A 392 4.27 -16.76 0.65
C SER A 392 5.21 -16.26 1.73
N VAL A 393 4.74 -16.06 2.98
CA VAL A 393 5.59 -15.63 4.10
C VAL A 393 6.43 -16.80 4.64
N ASP A 394 7.49 -16.49 5.37
CA ASP A 394 8.39 -17.52 5.95
C ASP A 394 7.85 -18.06 7.29
N TYR A 395 7.16 -17.21 8.07
CA TYR A 395 6.65 -17.53 9.39
C TYR A 395 5.29 -16.88 9.61
N LEU A 396 4.38 -17.53 10.30
CA LEU A 396 3.04 -17.04 10.63
C LEU A 396 2.80 -17.03 12.13
N ILE A 397 2.07 -16.01 12.58
CA ILE A 397 1.46 -15.94 13.90
C ILE A 397 -0.05 -15.75 13.69
N ASP A 398 -0.84 -16.75 14.09
CA ASP A 398 -2.30 -16.75 13.95
C ASP A 398 -2.96 -16.35 15.25
N ILE A 399 -3.73 -15.25 15.23
CA ILE A 399 -4.41 -14.68 16.39
C ILE A 399 -5.91 -14.97 16.29
N GLY A 400 -6.45 -15.59 17.32
CA GLY A 400 -7.84 -16.02 17.31
C GLY A 400 -8.36 -16.49 18.65
N PRO A 401 -9.19 -17.57 18.67
CA PRO A 401 -9.77 -18.25 17.50
C PRO A 401 -10.92 -17.47 16.83
N LYS A 402 -11.53 -16.51 17.55
CA LYS A 402 -12.65 -15.67 17.07
C LYS A 402 -12.32 -14.19 17.26
N GLY A 403 -13.27 -13.31 16.91
CA GLY A 403 -13.16 -11.87 17.12
C GLY A 403 -13.74 -11.41 18.47
N GLY A 404 -13.39 -10.18 18.90
CA GLY A 404 -13.87 -9.55 20.11
C GLY A 404 -13.45 -10.31 21.38
N LYS A 405 -14.35 -10.44 22.35
CA LYS A 405 -14.09 -11.12 23.64
C LYS A 405 -13.69 -12.60 23.51
N TYR A 406 -13.99 -13.23 22.39
CA TYR A 406 -13.66 -14.62 22.10
C TYR A 406 -12.37 -14.79 21.29
N GLY A 407 -11.67 -13.68 21.03
CA GLY A 407 -10.34 -13.65 20.41
C GLY A 407 -9.26 -13.38 21.43
N GLY A 408 -8.13 -12.87 20.94
CA GLY A 408 -7.02 -12.40 21.76
C GLY A 408 -6.07 -13.49 22.25
N GLU A 409 -6.12 -14.68 21.66
CA GLU A 409 -5.22 -15.80 21.94
C GLU A 409 -4.30 -16.06 20.72
N VAL A 410 -3.13 -16.60 20.97
CA VAL A 410 -2.28 -17.15 19.89
C VAL A 410 -2.75 -18.55 19.59
N VAL A 411 -3.36 -18.75 18.42
CA VAL A 411 -3.83 -20.06 17.96
C VAL A 411 -2.67 -20.94 17.52
N GLY A 412 -1.66 -20.31 16.88
CA GLY A 412 -0.44 -21.00 16.50
C GLY A 412 0.63 -20.06 15.99
N GLN A 413 1.87 -20.53 16.07
CA GLN A 413 3.06 -19.87 15.52
C GLN A 413 3.90 -20.93 14.81
N GLY A 414 4.43 -20.61 13.63
CA GLY A 414 5.26 -21.53 12.84
C GLY A 414 5.25 -21.19 11.34
N THR A 415 5.75 -22.08 10.54
CA THR A 415 5.66 -21.97 9.07
C THR A 415 4.20 -22.08 8.60
N PRO A 416 3.86 -21.56 7.42
CA PRO A 416 2.53 -21.75 6.84
C PRO A 416 2.07 -23.21 6.82
N GLU A 417 2.99 -24.14 6.55
CA GLU A 417 2.72 -25.59 6.53
C GLU A 417 2.42 -26.15 7.92
N GLU A 418 3.02 -25.62 8.98
CA GLU A 418 2.73 -26.01 10.36
C GLU A 418 1.38 -25.49 10.82
N ILE A 419 1.02 -24.27 10.45
CA ILE A 419 -0.29 -23.68 10.78
C ILE A 419 -1.43 -24.48 10.15
N THR A 420 -1.26 -25.09 8.97
CA THR A 420 -2.29 -25.94 8.37
C THR A 420 -2.64 -27.18 9.18
N LYS A 421 -1.79 -27.60 10.11
CA LYS A 421 -1.99 -28.77 10.96
C LYS A 421 -2.75 -28.46 12.25
N ILE A 422 -3.06 -27.18 12.51
CA ILE A 422 -3.74 -26.73 13.73
C ILE A 422 -5.25 -26.69 13.46
N ASP A 423 -6.02 -27.58 14.04
CA ASP A 423 -7.45 -27.70 13.80
C ASP A 423 -8.26 -26.47 14.23
N GLU A 424 -7.80 -25.72 15.23
CA GLU A 424 -8.45 -24.51 15.73
C GLU A 424 -8.19 -23.29 14.83
N SER A 425 -7.18 -23.34 13.96
CA SER A 425 -6.83 -22.25 13.04
C SER A 425 -7.78 -22.21 11.85
N TYR A 426 -8.57 -21.13 11.79
CA TYR A 426 -9.36 -20.85 10.57
C TYR A 426 -8.45 -20.55 9.39
N THR A 427 -7.39 -19.78 9.60
CA THR A 427 -6.38 -19.50 8.57
C THR A 427 -5.77 -20.78 8.04
N GLY A 428 -5.40 -21.73 8.92
CA GLY A 428 -4.84 -23.03 8.56
C GLY A 428 -5.77 -23.83 7.66
N LYS A 429 -7.08 -23.85 7.93
CA LYS A 429 -8.09 -24.55 7.12
C LYS A 429 -8.19 -24.03 5.70
N PHE A 430 -8.16 -22.70 5.49
CA PHE A 430 -8.18 -22.11 4.16
C PHE A 430 -6.82 -22.29 3.45
N LEU A 431 -5.73 -22.12 4.20
CA LEU A 431 -4.38 -22.24 3.67
C LEU A 431 -4.07 -23.66 3.18
N SER A 432 -4.57 -24.70 3.85
CA SER A 432 -4.39 -26.09 3.43
C SER A 432 -4.96 -26.37 2.05
N LYS A 433 -6.13 -25.77 1.72
CA LYS A 433 -6.74 -25.89 0.39
C LYS A 433 -5.87 -25.25 -0.70
N GLU A 434 -5.28 -24.08 -0.40
CA GLU A 434 -4.45 -23.33 -1.34
C GLU A 434 -3.07 -23.99 -1.55
N LEU A 435 -2.44 -24.54 -0.50
CA LEU A 435 -1.13 -25.20 -0.59
C LEU A 435 -1.23 -26.57 -1.30
N ASN A 436 -2.34 -27.29 -1.10
CA ASN A 436 -2.58 -28.60 -1.76
C ASN A 436 -3.00 -28.45 -3.23
N SER A 437 -3.44 -27.25 -3.66
CA SER A 437 -3.82 -26.95 -5.05
C SER A 437 -2.61 -26.58 -5.94
N ASN A 438 -1.41 -26.63 -5.40
CA ASN A 438 -0.12 -26.35 -6.04
C ASN A 438 0.62 -27.65 -6.34
#